data_fe2d92d1d332fde10694de00084faafc
#
_entry.id   fe2d92d1d332fde10694de00084faafc
#
_cell.length_a   1.000
_cell.length_b   1.000
_cell.length_c   1.000
_cell.angle_alpha   90.00
_cell.angle_beta   90.00
_cell.angle_gamma   90.00
#
_symmetry.space_group_name_H-M   'P 1'
#
loop_
_entity.id
_entity.type
_entity.pdbx_description
1 polymer ?
#
loop_
_entity_poly.entity_id
_entity_poly.type
_entity_poly.pdbx_seq_one_letter_code
_entity_poly.pdbx_strand_id
1 'polypeptide(L)'
;MAGEKERTDSKKKLYYISAEFLIGKLLSNNMINLGIFNEVKDVLAQNGKNIAEIEEVEPEPSLGNGGLGRLAACFLDSMATLGLHGDGIGLNYHMGLFKQVFENNYQKETANPWIEADSWLEKTDVTNTITFGNLKVQSRMYDIDVTGYENRTNKLHLFDIESVDESIMEPGGINFDKTDIAKNLTLCLYPDDSDEAGNLLRIYQQYFMVANGAKLILDEAKAKGSNLHDLADYAAVQINDTHPSMVIPEFIRLLTAEGISFDEATEIVTEVCAYTNHTILAEALEKWPLAYLEKVVPQLVPIIKKLDEKVRNRYKDESVYIIDKDQRVHMAHIDIHYSHSVNGVAYLHTEILKDSELNNFYKIYPEKFNNKTNGITFRRWLLHCNCLLYTSPSPRDR
;
A
#
# COMPACT_ATOMS: atom_id res chain seq x y z
N MET A 1 -1.17 23.55 19.34
CA MET A 1 0.00 23.43 18.45
C MET A 1 1.00 22.52 19.16
N ALA A 2 1.01 21.23 18.84
CA ALA A 2 2.07 20.34 19.28
C ALA A 2 3.32 20.74 18.49
N GLY A 3 4.41 21.06 19.21
CA GLY A 3 5.66 21.44 18.57
C GLY A 3 6.18 20.27 17.72
N GLU A 4 6.39 20.52 16.43
CA GLU A 4 7.16 19.60 15.58
C GLU A 4 8.54 19.42 16.24
N LYS A 5 8.77 18.22 16.82
CA LYS A 5 10.14 17.81 17.07
C LYS A 5 10.82 17.67 15.71
N GLU A 6 11.93 18.38 15.50
CA GLU A 6 12.70 18.31 14.27
C GLU A 6 12.85 16.83 13.84
N ARG A 7 12.25 16.50 12.70
CA ARG A 7 12.54 15.26 11.99
C ARG A 7 14.05 15.24 11.76
N THR A 8 14.74 14.19 12.18
CA THR A 8 16.09 13.98 11.71
C THR A 8 16.02 13.98 10.19
N ASP A 9 16.57 15.01 9.59
CA ASP A 9 16.49 15.29 8.16
C ASP A 9 17.38 14.30 7.40
N SER A 10 16.95 13.02 7.38
CA SER A 10 17.61 12.05 6.54
C SER A 10 17.27 12.39 5.09
N LYS A 11 18.30 12.50 4.25
CA LYS A 11 18.17 12.69 2.81
C LYS A 11 17.20 11.67 2.21
N LYS A 12 17.29 10.40 2.67
CA LYS A 12 16.53 9.26 2.19
C LYS A 12 15.19 9.10 2.93
N LYS A 13 14.12 8.94 2.16
CA LYS A 13 12.75 8.69 2.65
C LYS A 13 12.28 7.31 2.23
N LEU A 14 11.63 6.58 3.13
CA LEU A 14 10.97 5.32 2.84
C LEU A 14 9.53 5.58 2.36
N TYR A 15 9.11 4.88 1.32
CA TYR A 15 7.75 4.86 0.83
C TYR A 15 7.22 3.43 0.89
N TYR A 16 6.17 3.21 1.67
CA TYR A 16 5.51 1.92 1.79
C TYR A 16 4.26 1.91 0.91
N ILE A 17 4.32 1.22 -0.25
CA ILE A 17 3.22 1.18 -1.20
C ILE A 17 2.39 -0.08 -0.94
N SER A 18 1.10 0.09 -0.66
CA SER A 18 0.20 -1.00 -0.33
C SER A 18 -1.21 -0.75 -0.86
N ALA A 19 -1.87 -1.82 -1.32
CA ALA A 19 -3.29 -1.76 -1.69
C ALA A 19 -4.20 -1.52 -0.49
N GLU A 20 -3.74 -1.87 0.73
CA GLU A 20 -4.52 -1.78 1.96
C GLU A 20 -3.77 -1.08 3.08
N PHE A 21 -4.49 -0.27 3.86
CA PHE A 21 -4.04 0.28 5.15
C PHE A 21 -5.18 0.21 6.17
N LEU A 22 -5.24 -0.87 6.93
CA LEU A 22 -6.25 -1.04 7.99
C LEU A 22 -5.82 -0.28 9.25
N ILE A 23 -5.91 1.04 9.20
CA ILE A 23 -5.43 1.93 10.27
C ILE A 23 -6.35 1.92 11.50
N GLY A 24 -7.64 1.62 11.33
CA GLY A 24 -8.64 1.65 12.38
C GLY A 24 -9.00 3.08 12.81
N LYS A 25 -9.81 3.22 13.87
CA LYS A 25 -10.15 4.51 14.46
C LYS A 25 -8.91 5.20 15.02
N LEU A 26 -8.80 6.51 14.86
CA LEU A 26 -7.60 7.28 15.15
C LEU A 26 -7.73 8.19 16.38
N LEU A 27 -8.93 8.55 16.82
CA LEU A 27 -9.15 9.51 17.90
C LEU A 27 -8.38 9.12 19.17
N SER A 28 -8.69 7.96 19.74
CA SER A 28 -8.00 7.50 20.95
C SER A 28 -6.54 7.12 20.69
N ASN A 29 -6.24 6.54 19.52
CA ASN A 29 -4.86 6.26 19.14
C ASN A 29 -4.00 7.53 19.18
N ASN A 30 -4.48 8.61 18.59
CA ASN A 30 -3.76 9.87 18.54
C ASN A 30 -3.63 10.52 19.93
N MET A 31 -4.71 10.52 20.72
CA MET A 31 -4.66 11.03 22.08
C MET A 31 -3.70 10.26 23.00
N ILE A 32 -3.64 8.94 22.87
CA ILE A 32 -2.69 8.08 23.61
C ILE A 32 -1.26 8.39 23.17
N ASN A 33 -1.01 8.49 21.86
CA ASN A 33 0.32 8.76 21.33
C ASN A 33 0.82 10.17 21.69
N LEU A 34 -0.09 11.13 21.81
CA LEU A 34 0.18 12.50 22.27
C LEU A 34 0.27 12.63 23.79
N GLY A 35 -0.08 11.58 24.55
CA GLY A 35 -0.06 11.58 26.01
C GLY A 35 -1.20 12.38 26.67
N ILE A 36 -2.25 12.75 25.93
CA ILE A 36 -3.35 13.60 26.40
C ILE A 36 -4.67 12.86 26.65
N PHE A 37 -4.71 11.53 26.45
CA PHE A 37 -5.95 10.74 26.55
C PHE A 37 -6.65 10.90 27.90
N ASN A 38 -5.92 10.78 29.02
CA ASN A 38 -6.51 10.88 30.35
C ASN A 38 -7.01 12.29 30.65
N GLU A 39 -6.29 13.33 30.25
CA GLU A 39 -6.69 14.72 30.44
C GLU A 39 -7.99 15.02 29.67
N VAL A 40 -8.09 14.60 28.41
CA VAL A 40 -9.30 14.77 27.60
C VAL A 40 -10.47 14.00 28.20
N LYS A 41 -10.25 12.75 28.62
CA LYS A 41 -11.25 11.91 29.28
C LYS A 41 -11.80 12.59 30.53
N ASP A 42 -10.93 13.12 31.39
CA ASP A 42 -11.32 13.77 32.64
C ASP A 42 -12.10 15.08 32.38
N VAL A 43 -11.67 15.90 31.42
CA VAL A 43 -12.40 17.11 31.01
C VAL A 43 -13.79 16.79 30.46
N LEU A 44 -13.91 15.73 29.63
CA LEU A 44 -15.19 15.25 29.11
C LEU A 44 -16.10 14.79 30.24
N ALA A 45 -15.59 14.00 31.19
CA ALA A 45 -16.35 13.55 32.36
C ALA A 45 -16.84 14.68 33.24
N GLN A 46 -16.04 15.71 33.48
CA GLN A 46 -16.45 16.93 34.21
C GLN A 46 -17.60 17.67 33.51
N ASN A 47 -17.72 17.54 32.20
CA ASN A 47 -18.80 18.10 31.38
C ASN A 47 -19.95 17.14 31.09
N GLY A 48 -20.01 16.00 31.82
CA GLY A 48 -21.06 15.01 31.71
C GLY A 48 -21.02 14.19 30.39
N LYS A 49 -19.88 14.12 29.73
CA LYS A 49 -19.67 13.35 28.50
C LYS A 49 -18.79 12.14 28.76
N ASN A 50 -19.06 11.06 28.04
CA ASN A 50 -18.27 9.84 28.08
C ASN A 50 -17.41 9.71 26.83
N ILE A 51 -16.09 9.56 27.01
CA ILE A 51 -15.16 9.40 25.89
C ILE A 51 -15.49 8.19 25.02
N ALA A 52 -15.92 7.08 25.62
CA ALA A 52 -16.28 5.87 24.86
C ALA A 52 -17.50 6.10 23.93
N GLU A 53 -18.46 6.93 24.34
CA GLU A 53 -19.60 7.29 23.49
C GLU A 53 -19.17 8.18 22.32
N ILE A 54 -18.14 9.02 22.53
CA ILE A 54 -17.58 9.87 21.48
C ILE A 54 -16.77 9.02 20.49
N GLU A 55 -15.98 8.06 20.97
CA GLU A 55 -15.25 7.11 20.14
C GLU A 55 -16.15 6.27 19.24
N GLU A 56 -17.36 5.91 19.70
CA GLU A 56 -18.33 5.15 18.87
C GLU A 56 -18.84 5.95 17.66
N VAL A 57 -18.87 7.27 17.74
CA VAL A 57 -19.35 8.14 16.65
C VAL A 57 -18.30 8.32 15.56
N GLU A 58 -17.01 8.08 15.87
CA GLU A 58 -15.93 8.20 14.89
C GLU A 58 -16.12 7.16 13.75
N PRO A 59 -16.20 7.59 12.48
CA PRO A 59 -16.22 6.66 11.37
C PRO A 59 -14.86 5.94 11.24
N GLU A 60 -14.89 4.62 11.08
CA GLU A 60 -13.66 3.86 10.83
C GLU A 60 -13.25 4.01 9.36
N PRO A 61 -12.00 4.44 9.08
CA PRO A 61 -11.51 4.54 7.72
C PRO A 61 -11.55 3.19 7.00
N SER A 62 -12.24 3.12 5.88
CA SER A 62 -12.43 1.92 5.05
C SER A 62 -11.29 1.69 4.05
N LEU A 63 -10.05 1.61 4.54
CA LEU A 63 -8.84 1.57 3.69
C LEU A 63 -8.14 0.20 3.68
N GLY A 64 -8.74 -0.81 4.27
CA GLY A 64 -8.20 -2.16 4.34
C GLY A 64 -9.12 -3.10 5.11
N ASN A 65 -8.96 -4.41 4.92
CA ASN A 65 -9.88 -5.39 5.50
C ASN A 65 -9.20 -6.67 6.03
N GLY A 66 -7.89 -6.77 5.96
CA GLY A 66 -7.20 -8.00 6.32
C GLY A 66 -5.83 -7.82 6.95
N GLY A 67 -5.11 -8.93 7.08
CA GLY A 67 -3.78 -8.98 7.68
C GLY A 67 -2.74 -8.13 6.96
N LEU A 68 -2.79 -8.08 5.64
CA LEU A 68 -1.91 -7.26 4.81
C LEU A 68 -2.07 -5.77 5.15
N GLY A 69 -3.32 -5.29 5.22
CA GLY A 69 -3.62 -3.90 5.57
C GLY A 69 -3.29 -3.56 7.03
N ARG A 70 -3.51 -4.50 7.98
CA ARG A 70 -3.13 -4.26 9.37
C ARG A 70 -1.62 -4.22 9.56
N LEU A 71 -0.88 -5.07 8.85
CA LEU A 71 0.59 -5.03 8.88
C LEU A 71 1.12 -3.70 8.35
N ALA A 72 0.60 -3.24 7.21
CA ALA A 72 0.94 -1.94 6.64
C ALA A 72 0.73 -0.79 7.64
N ALA A 73 -0.43 -0.78 8.32
CA ALA A 73 -0.74 0.20 9.35
C ALA A 73 0.22 0.13 10.56
N CYS A 74 0.59 -1.08 11.01
CA CYS A 74 1.56 -1.25 12.08
C CYS A 74 2.96 -0.76 11.69
N PHE A 75 3.38 -0.95 10.44
CA PHE A 75 4.66 -0.42 9.95
C PHE A 75 4.66 1.10 9.89
N LEU A 76 3.57 1.74 9.44
CA LEU A 76 3.47 3.20 9.46
C LEU A 76 3.58 3.76 10.89
N ASP A 77 2.85 3.17 11.83
CA ASP A 77 2.93 3.55 13.26
C ASP A 77 4.35 3.38 13.80
N SER A 78 4.98 2.24 13.52
CA SER A 78 6.35 1.96 13.97
C SER A 78 7.38 2.91 13.36
N MET A 79 7.26 3.25 12.09
CA MET A 79 8.14 4.24 11.45
C MET A 79 8.00 5.60 12.11
N ALA A 80 6.78 6.07 12.34
CA ALA A 80 6.52 7.34 13.02
C ALA A 80 7.06 7.33 14.45
N THR A 81 6.82 6.26 15.22
CA THR A 81 7.29 6.09 16.60
C THR A 81 8.81 6.08 16.69
N LEU A 82 9.50 5.41 15.76
CA LEU A 82 10.95 5.32 15.72
C LEU A 82 11.61 6.58 15.12
N GLY A 83 10.83 7.56 14.66
CA GLY A 83 11.33 8.78 14.04
C GLY A 83 11.95 8.55 12.67
N LEU A 84 11.62 7.44 12.01
CA LEU A 84 12.04 7.19 10.64
C LEU A 84 11.26 8.08 9.68
N HIS A 85 11.95 8.62 8.70
CA HIS A 85 11.33 9.40 7.62
C HIS A 85 10.71 8.44 6.62
N GLY A 86 9.39 8.20 6.74
CA GLY A 86 8.70 7.23 5.90
C GLY A 86 7.20 7.45 5.85
N ASP A 87 6.63 7.36 4.65
CA ASP A 87 5.20 7.56 4.42
C ASP A 87 4.58 6.35 3.71
N GLY A 88 3.27 6.19 3.88
CA GLY A 88 2.46 5.22 3.15
C GLY A 88 1.94 5.80 1.84
N ILE A 89 1.74 4.95 0.84
CA ILE A 89 1.08 5.30 -0.43
C ILE A 89 0.01 4.25 -0.73
N GLY A 90 -1.22 4.70 -0.95
CA GLY A 90 -2.36 3.83 -1.27
C GLY A 90 -3.47 4.58 -2.01
N LEU A 91 -4.65 3.97 -2.04
CA LEU A 91 -5.84 4.55 -2.64
C LEU A 91 -6.87 4.95 -1.58
N ASN A 92 -7.61 6.02 -1.86
CA ASN A 92 -8.72 6.47 -1.03
C ASN A 92 -10.00 5.74 -1.42
N TYR A 93 -10.19 4.51 -0.91
CA TYR A 93 -11.40 3.76 -1.22
C TYR A 93 -12.61 4.34 -0.47
N HIS A 94 -13.69 4.55 -1.20
CA HIS A 94 -14.96 5.01 -0.62
C HIS A 94 -15.69 3.89 0.11
N MET A 95 -15.55 2.65 -0.36
CA MET A 95 -16.19 1.43 0.16
C MET A 95 -15.16 0.31 0.33
N GLY A 96 -14.10 0.55 1.12
CA GLY A 96 -13.05 -0.45 1.37
C GLY A 96 -13.49 -1.55 2.34
N LEU A 97 -14.47 -1.26 3.21
CA LEU A 97 -15.15 -2.21 4.10
C LEU A 97 -16.65 -2.13 3.86
N PHE A 98 -17.33 -3.28 3.80
CA PHE A 98 -18.78 -3.33 3.70
C PHE A 98 -19.39 -3.52 5.08
N LYS A 99 -20.54 -2.88 5.29
CA LYS A 99 -21.34 -3.10 6.49
C LYS A 99 -22.00 -4.47 6.40
N GLN A 100 -21.80 -5.30 7.44
CA GLN A 100 -22.44 -6.60 7.55
C GLN A 100 -23.80 -6.47 8.23
N VAL A 101 -24.85 -6.92 7.58
CA VAL A 101 -26.22 -6.93 8.10
C VAL A 101 -26.82 -8.33 7.98
N PHE A 102 -27.88 -8.61 8.76
CA PHE A 102 -28.63 -9.85 8.64
C PHE A 102 -30.00 -9.59 8.01
N GLU A 103 -30.29 -10.30 6.92
CA GLU A 103 -31.59 -10.26 6.25
C GLU A 103 -32.09 -11.69 6.04
N ASN A 104 -33.26 -12.01 6.53
CA ASN A 104 -33.86 -13.37 6.47
C ASN A 104 -32.93 -14.47 7.03
N ASN A 105 -32.19 -14.19 8.10
CA ASN A 105 -31.19 -15.06 8.74
C ASN A 105 -29.93 -15.35 7.88
N TYR A 106 -29.72 -14.63 6.81
CA TYR A 106 -28.49 -14.67 6.01
C TYR A 106 -27.68 -13.40 6.23
N GLN A 107 -26.37 -13.56 6.28
CA GLN A 107 -25.45 -12.43 6.26
C GLN A 107 -25.49 -11.75 4.88
N LYS A 108 -25.57 -10.43 4.89
CA LYS A 108 -25.58 -9.60 3.69
C LYS A 108 -24.64 -8.42 3.86
N GLU A 109 -23.97 -8.07 2.79
CA GLU A 109 -23.08 -6.92 2.70
C GLU A 109 -23.83 -5.74 2.10
N THR A 110 -23.61 -4.57 2.69
CA THR A 110 -24.16 -3.30 2.20
C THR A 110 -23.09 -2.23 2.19
N ALA A 111 -23.29 -1.17 1.42
CA ALA A 111 -22.41 -0.03 1.39
C ALA A 111 -22.17 0.55 2.78
N ASN A 112 -20.93 0.98 3.05
CA ASN A 112 -20.52 1.57 4.31
C ASN A 112 -19.66 2.83 4.03
N PRO A 113 -20.26 3.95 3.57
CA PRO A 113 -19.55 5.19 3.32
C PRO A 113 -18.96 5.71 4.63
N TRP A 114 -17.73 6.22 4.57
CA TRP A 114 -17.00 6.72 5.73
C TRP A 114 -16.39 8.11 5.50
N ILE A 115 -16.31 8.56 4.24
CA ILE A 115 -15.75 9.86 3.84
C ILE A 115 -16.82 10.92 4.07
N GLU A 116 -16.87 11.45 5.28
CA GLU A 116 -17.75 12.54 5.67
C GLU A 116 -16.93 13.79 6.06
N ALA A 117 -17.62 14.88 6.41
CA ALA A 117 -16.97 16.15 6.77
C ALA A 117 -15.99 16.02 7.95
N ASP A 118 -16.21 15.05 8.83
CA ASP A 118 -15.43 14.83 10.04
C ASP A 118 -14.40 13.67 9.89
N SER A 119 -14.13 13.19 8.68
CA SER A 119 -13.08 12.22 8.45
C SER A 119 -11.68 12.79 8.71
N TRP A 120 -10.70 11.90 8.94
CA TRP A 120 -9.29 12.28 9.12
C TRP A 120 -8.57 12.66 7.82
N LEU A 121 -9.28 12.68 6.68
CA LEU A 121 -8.73 13.01 5.38
C LEU A 121 -8.47 14.50 5.23
N GLU A 122 -7.25 14.85 4.92
CA GLU A 122 -6.82 16.20 4.59
C GLU A 122 -6.62 16.32 3.07
N LYS A 123 -7.46 17.09 2.41
CA LYS A 123 -7.37 17.34 0.96
C LYS A 123 -6.13 18.16 0.65
N THR A 124 -5.28 17.69 -0.24
CA THR A 124 -4.08 18.41 -0.68
C THR A 124 -4.28 19.10 -2.03
N ASP A 125 -3.32 19.95 -2.42
CA ASP A 125 -3.28 20.58 -3.76
C ASP A 125 -2.61 19.69 -4.83
N VAL A 126 -2.11 18.51 -4.46
CA VAL A 126 -1.45 17.59 -5.39
C VAL A 126 -2.47 16.92 -6.28
N THR A 127 -2.36 17.20 -7.59
CA THR A 127 -3.21 16.61 -8.62
C THR A 127 -2.38 16.04 -9.75
N ASN A 128 -2.83 14.95 -10.35
CA ASN A 128 -2.18 14.34 -11.50
C ASN A 128 -3.21 13.95 -12.54
N THR A 129 -2.80 13.92 -13.81
CA THR A 129 -3.56 13.26 -14.87
C THR A 129 -2.96 11.88 -15.12
N ILE A 130 -3.70 10.82 -14.84
CA ILE A 130 -3.28 9.45 -15.11
C ILE A 130 -3.91 8.97 -16.41
N THR A 131 -3.08 8.35 -17.26
CA THR A 131 -3.47 7.87 -18.60
C THR A 131 -3.45 6.35 -18.65
N PHE A 132 -4.57 5.78 -19.09
CA PHE A 132 -4.75 4.34 -19.35
C PHE A 132 -5.09 4.17 -20.83
N GLY A 133 -4.10 3.89 -21.67
CA GLY A 133 -4.35 3.88 -23.11
C GLY A 133 -5.01 5.19 -23.58
N ASN A 134 -6.29 5.11 -23.96
CA ASN A 134 -7.06 6.27 -24.42
C ASN A 134 -7.86 6.98 -23.30
N LEU A 135 -7.96 6.38 -22.12
CA LEU A 135 -8.67 6.95 -20.96
C LEU A 135 -7.73 7.83 -20.15
N LYS A 136 -8.21 9.01 -19.76
CA LYS A 136 -7.51 9.89 -18.81
C LYS A 136 -8.42 10.20 -17.64
N VAL A 137 -7.89 10.12 -16.42
CA VAL A 137 -8.59 10.49 -15.21
C VAL A 137 -7.78 11.54 -14.43
N GLN A 138 -8.49 12.42 -13.72
CA GLN A 138 -7.87 13.36 -12.80
C GLN A 138 -7.76 12.70 -11.43
N SER A 139 -6.56 12.74 -10.88
CA SER A 139 -6.24 12.25 -9.56
C SER A 139 -6.03 13.41 -8.59
N ARG A 140 -6.43 13.22 -7.35
CA ARG A 140 -6.11 14.10 -6.22
C ARG A 140 -5.56 13.29 -5.06
N MET A 141 -4.57 13.86 -4.38
CA MET A 141 -4.01 13.27 -3.17
C MET A 141 -4.73 13.80 -1.93
N TYR A 142 -5.00 12.89 -1.00
CA TYR A 142 -5.45 13.16 0.36
C TYR A 142 -4.43 12.60 1.34
N ASP A 143 -4.24 13.27 2.45
CA ASP A 143 -3.34 12.82 3.51
C ASP A 143 -4.13 12.40 4.74
N ILE A 144 -3.61 11.39 5.44
CA ILE A 144 -3.95 11.12 6.83
C ILE A 144 -2.65 11.17 7.64
N ASP A 145 -2.67 11.93 8.73
CA ASP A 145 -1.54 11.97 9.65
C ASP A 145 -1.42 10.66 10.43
N VAL A 146 -0.24 10.07 10.39
CA VAL A 146 0.13 8.89 11.17
C VAL A 146 0.93 9.35 12.37
N THR A 147 0.23 9.59 13.47
CA THR A 147 0.82 10.06 14.72
C THR A 147 1.49 8.89 15.43
N GLY A 148 2.80 8.95 15.55
CA GLY A 148 3.58 8.01 16.36
C GLY A 148 3.65 8.43 17.82
N TYR A 149 4.23 7.55 18.65
CA TYR A 149 4.48 7.87 20.05
C TYR A 149 5.47 9.04 20.18
N GLU A 150 5.29 9.91 21.17
CA GLU A 150 6.10 11.09 21.41
C GLU A 150 6.03 12.22 20.33
N ASN A 151 4.83 12.48 19.80
CA ASN A 151 4.55 13.58 18.84
C ASN A 151 5.30 13.49 17.49
N ARG A 152 5.71 12.30 17.05
CA ARG A 152 6.26 12.09 15.71
C ARG A 152 5.12 11.79 14.75
N THR A 153 5.11 12.44 13.59
CA THR A 153 4.07 12.27 12.59
C THR A 153 4.68 12.03 11.23
N ASN A 154 4.23 10.97 10.57
CA ASN A 154 4.44 10.69 9.16
C ASN A 154 3.09 10.83 8.43
N LYS A 155 3.06 10.57 7.13
CA LYS A 155 1.85 10.70 6.31
C LYS A 155 1.45 9.37 5.68
N LEU A 156 0.14 9.19 5.51
CA LEU A 156 -0.43 8.22 4.60
C LEU A 156 -1.04 9.00 3.42
N HIS A 157 -0.40 8.92 2.26
CA HIS A 157 -0.84 9.54 1.02
C HIS A 157 -1.83 8.63 0.31
N LEU A 158 -3.05 9.11 0.10
CA LEU A 158 -4.14 8.36 -0.52
C LEU A 158 -4.57 9.07 -1.80
N PHE A 159 -4.52 8.36 -2.91
CA PHE A 159 -4.94 8.91 -4.20
C PHE A 159 -6.37 8.52 -4.52
N ASP A 160 -7.14 9.47 -5.03
CA ASP A 160 -8.53 9.34 -5.41
C ASP A 160 -8.75 9.93 -6.81
N ILE A 161 -9.75 9.42 -7.54
CA ILE A 161 -10.20 10.10 -8.75
C ILE A 161 -11.18 11.22 -8.39
N GLU A 162 -11.06 12.39 -9.03
CA GLU A 162 -11.97 13.51 -8.75
C GLU A 162 -13.42 13.26 -9.20
N SER A 163 -13.64 12.26 -10.04
CA SER A 163 -14.94 11.93 -10.65
C SER A 163 -15.62 10.68 -10.03
N VAL A 164 -15.14 10.19 -8.90
CA VAL A 164 -15.76 9.05 -8.21
C VAL A 164 -17.23 9.34 -7.90
N ASP A 165 -18.08 8.34 -8.07
CA ASP A 165 -19.53 8.47 -7.89
C ASP A 165 -20.09 7.31 -7.07
N GLU A 166 -20.30 7.54 -5.78
CA GLU A 166 -20.86 6.53 -4.86
C GLU A 166 -22.29 6.12 -5.23
N SER A 167 -23.02 6.96 -5.98
CA SER A 167 -24.41 6.70 -6.34
C SER A 167 -24.59 5.60 -7.38
N ILE A 168 -23.50 5.14 -8.02
CA ILE A 168 -23.55 4.02 -8.98
C ILE A 168 -23.67 2.66 -8.29
N MET A 169 -23.48 2.60 -6.98
CA MET A 169 -23.67 1.36 -6.21
C MET A 169 -25.14 1.04 -6.06
N GLU A 170 -25.50 -0.23 -6.26
CA GLU A 170 -26.90 -0.69 -6.11
C GLU A 170 -27.44 -0.42 -4.71
N PRO A 171 -28.64 0.16 -4.58
CA PRO A 171 -29.24 0.40 -3.29
C PRO A 171 -29.37 -0.88 -2.45
N GLY A 172 -28.79 -0.89 -1.24
CA GLY A 172 -28.82 -2.04 -0.33
C GLY A 172 -28.00 -3.24 -0.77
N GLY A 173 -27.08 -3.06 -1.71
CA GLY A 173 -26.12 -4.05 -2.20
C GLY A 173 -24.71 -3.49 -2.29
N ILE A 174 -23.85 -4.21 -3.01
CA ILE A 174 -22.44 -3.86 -3.26
C ILE A 174 -22.07 -3.93 -4.74
N ASN A 175 -23.06 -4.20 -5.60
CA ASN A 175 -22.83 -4.31 -7.05
C ASN A 175 -22.82 -2.93 -7.71
N PHE A 176 -22.04 -2.80 -8.77
CA PHE A 176 -21.94 -1.61 -9.61
C PHE A 176 -21.42 -1.96 -11.00
N ASP A 177 -21.54 -1.07 -11.96
CA ASP A 177 -20.93 -1.23 -13.29
C ASP A 177 -19.41 -1.13 -13.19
N LYS A 178 -18.71 -2.26 -13.35
CA LYS A 178 -17.25 -2.37 -13.30
C LYS A 178 -16.55 -1.75 -14.51
N THR A 179 -17.28 -1.36 -15.56
CA THR A 179 -16.70 -0.83 -16.81
C THR A 179 -16.57 0.70 -16.84
N ASP A 180 -17.31 1.42 -15.99
CA ASP A 180 -17.23 2.88 -15.88
C ASP A 180 -16.07 3.32 -14.97
N ILE A 181 -14.84 3.11 -15.48
CA ILE A 181 -13.60 3.38 -14.72
C ILE A 181 -13.53 4.83 -14.22
N ALA A 182 -14.08 5.77 -14.96
CA ALA A 182 -14.07 7.18 -14.56
C ALA A 182 -14.88 7.46 -13.29
N LYS A 183 -15.76 6.54 -12.88
CA LYS A 183 -16.60 6.68 -11.69
C LYS A 183 -16.31 5.67 -10.59
N ASN A 184 -15.73 4.50 -10.92
CA ASN A 184 -15.62 3.39 -9.98
C ASN A 184 -14.20 3.08 -9.53
N LEU A 185 -13.17 3.70 -10.11
CA LEU A 185 -11.77 3.32 -9.92
C LEU A 185 -11.33 3.26 -8.44
N THR A 186 -11.80 4.18 -7.62
CA THR A 186 -11.51 4.24 -6.18
C THR A 186 -12.74 3.91 -5.32
N LEU A 187 -13.79 3.36 -5.92
CA LEU A 187 -15.03 3.08 -5.19
C LEU A 187 -14.85 1.95 -4.18
N CYS A 188 -14.39 0.78 -4.61
CA CYS A 188 -14.27 -0.41 -3.77
C CYS A 188 -12.87 -0.99 -3.75
N LEU A 189 -12.41 -1.39 -2.56
CA LEU A 189 -11.24 -2.26 -2.41
C LEU A 189 -11.64 -3.69 -2.81
N TYR A 190 -10.83 -4.34 -3.64
CA TYR A 190 -11.08 -5.70 -4.15
C TYR A 190 -12.47 -5.89 -4.75
N PRO A 191 -12.77 -5.21 -5.88
CA PRO A 191 -14.01 -5.47 -6.59
C PRO A 191 -14.09 -6.96 -6.99
N ASP A 192 -15.32 -7.46 -7.14
CA ASP A 192 -15.52 -8.82 -7.64
C ASP A 192 -14.80 -9.03 -8.98
N ASP A 193 -13.83 -9.93 -9.01
CA ASP A 193 -12.96 -10.25 -10.14
C ASP A 193 -13.25 -11.62 -10.78
N SER A 194 -14.46 -12.12 -10.56
CA SER A 194 -14.94 -13.36 -11.18
C SER A 194 -15.12 -13.24 -12.70
N ASP A 195 -15.15 -12.03 -13.23
CA ASP A 195 -15.28 -11.72 -14.66
C ASP A 195 -14.12 -10.86 -15.19
N GLU A 196 -14.08 -10.67 -16.52
CA GLU A 196 -13.06 -9.85 -17.19
C GLU A 196 -13.09 -8.39 -16.71
N ALA A 197 -14.27 -7.82 -16.52
CA ALA A 197 -14.40 -6.41 -16.13
C ALA A 197 -13.82 -6.16 -14.74
N GLY A 198 -14.04 -7.07 -13.80
CA GLY A 198 -13.45 -7.01 -12.47
C GLY A 198 -11.93 -7.20 -12.48
N ASN A 199 -11.43 -8.13 -13.28
CA ASN A 199 -9.98 -8.30 -13.45
C ASN A 199 -9.32 -7.04 -14.04
N LEU A 200 -9.94 -6.42 -15.05
CA LEU A 200 -9.44 -5.18 -15.64
C LEU A 200 -9.49 -4.03 -14.62
N LEU A 201 -10.58 -3.91 -13.84
CA LEU A 201 -10.70 -2.87 -12.81
C LEU A 201 -9.58 -2.99 -11.76
N ARG A 202 -9.21 -4.20 -11.33
CA ARG A 202 -8.06 -4.41 -10.45
C ARG A 202 -6.75 -3.89 -11.06
N ILE A 203 -6.50 -4.15 -12.34
CA ILE A 203 -5.31 -3.63 -13.04
C ILE A 203 -5.36 -2.09 -13.10
N TYR A 204 -6.53 -1.49 -13.37
CA TYR A 204 -6.72 -0.04 -13.34
C TYR A 204 -6.37 0.54 -11.96
N GLN A 205 -6.87 -0.06 -10.88
CA GLN A 205 -6.60 0.36 -9.51
C GLN A 205 -5.10 0.27 -9.16
N GLN A 206 -4.47 -0.86 -9.45
CA GLN A 206 -3.04 -1.07 -9.19
C GLN A 206 -2.18 -0.05 -9.94
N TYR A 207 -2.46 0.16 -11.23
CA TYR A 207 -1.69 1.15 -12.00
C TYR A 207 -1.95 2.58 -11.53
N PHE A 208 -3.20 2.93 -11.21
CA PHE A 208 -3.52 4.26 -10.68
C PHE A 208 -2.74 4.57 -9.39
N MET A 209 -2.65 3.60 -8.49
CA MET A 209 -1.88 3.73 -7.26
C MET A 209 -0.39 3.97 -7.55
N VAL A 210 0.23 3.11 -8.37
CA VAL A 210 1.67 3.18 -8.59
C VAL A 210 2.08 4.34 -9.49
N ALA A 211 1.26 4.76 -10.44
CA ALA A 211 1.53 5.91 -11.32
C ALA A 211 1.57 7.21 -10.50
N ASN A 212 0.61 7.40 -9.60
CA ASN A 212 0.59 8.52 -8.67
C ASN A 212 1.75 8.46 -7.68
N GLY A 213 1.99 7.28 -7.09
CA GLY A 213 3.06 7.06 -6.12
C GLY A 213 4.45 7.29 -6.72
N ALA A 214 4.72 6.75 -7.90
CA ALA A 214 6.01 6.94 -8.56
C ALA A 214 6.26 8.43 -8.88
N LYS A 215 5.23 9.13 -9.38
CA LYS A 215 5.35 10.58 -9.64
C LYS A 215 5.63 11.37 -8.37
N LEU A 216 4.88 11.11 -7.29
CA LEU A 216 5.11 11.76 -5.99
C LEU A 216 6.55 11.56 -5.52
N ILE A 217 7.06 10.34 -5.57
CA ILE A 217 8.41 9.99 -5.12
C ILE A 217 9.47 10.73 -5.93
N LEU A 218 9.34 10.78 -7.25
CA LEU A 218 10.29 11.49 -8.12
C LEU A 218 10.23 13.00 -7.90
N ASP A 219 9.03 13.58 -7.75
CA ASP A 219 8.85 15.01 -7.50
C ASP A 219 9.44 15.41 -6.13
N GLU A 220 9.24 14.61 -5.07
CA GLU A 220 9.84 14.85 -3.76
C GLU A 220 11.37 14.68 -3.78
N ALA A 221 11.90 13.68 -4.51
CA ALA A 221 13.35 13.50 -4.66
C ALA A 221 13.98 14.70 -5.37
N LYS A 222 13.39 15.17 -6.48
CA LYS A 222 13.83 16.38 -7.19
C LYS A 222 13.79 17.61 -6.29
N ALA A 223 12.71 17.79 -5.51
CA ALA A 223 12.57 18.92 -4.58
C ALA A 223 13.67 18.93 -3.50
N LYS A 224 14.19 17.75 -3.14
CA LYS A 224 15.34 17.58 -2.22
C LYS A 224 16.72 17.69 -2.91
N GLY A 225 16.75 17.91 -4.23
CA GLY A 225 17.98 18.12 -5.00
C GLY A 225 18.52 16.88 -5.72
N SER A 226 17.75 15.80 -5.84
CA SER A 226 18.11 14.65 -6.68
C SER A 226 18.12 15.04 -8.15
N ASN A 227 19.10 14.54 -8.88
CA ASN A 227 19.15 14.58 -10.35
C ASN A 227 18.57 13.31 -11.00
N LEU A 228 17.95 12.45 -10.19
CA LEU A 228 17.37 11.14 -10.48
C LEU A 228 18.38 10.01 -10.78
N HIS A 229 19.61 10.29 -11.19
CA HIS A 229 20.68 9.28 -11.29
C HIS A 229 21.06 8.75 -9.90
N ASP A 230 20.89 9.56 -8.86
CA ASP A 230 21.14 9.25 -7.45
C ASP A 230 19.86 8.98 -6.65
N LEU A 231 18.78 8.57 -7.31
CA LEU A 231 17.45 8.38 -6.68
C LEU A 231 17.52 7.45 -5.45
N ALA A 232 18.37 6.42 -5.49
CA ALA A 232 18.56 5.49 -4.39
C ALA A 232 19.10 6.14 -3.10
N ASP A 233 19.70 7.32 -3.18
CA ASP A 233 20.10 8.11 -2.02
C ASP A 233 18.94 8.88 -1.38
N TYR A 234 17.85 9.10 -2.12
CA TYR A 234 16.70 9.91 -1.71
C TYR A 234 15.46 9.08 -1.39
N ALA A 235 15.30 7.94 -2.03
CA ALA A 235 14.12 7.11 -1.90
C ALA A 235 14.46 5.63 -1.65
N ALA A 236 13.64 4.99 -0.81
CA ALA A 236 13.52 3.54 -0.70
C ALA A 236 12.05 3.19 -0.82
N VAL A 237 11.71 2.25 -1.67
CA VAL A 237 10.33 1.85 -1.95
C VAL A 237 10.12 0.42 -1.51
N GLN A 238 9.19 0.21 -0.59
CA GLN A 238 8.76 -1.13 -0.17
C GLN A 238 7.47 -1.49 -0.89
N ILE A 239 7.54 -2.54 -1.71
CA ILE A 239 6.43 -3.13 -2.44
C ILE A 239 5.74 -4.15 -1.53
N ASN A 240 4.50 -3.87 -1.11
CA ASN A 240 3.74 -4.73 -0.21
C ASN A 240 2.85 -5.68 -1.00
N ASP A 241 3.28 -6.95 -1.14
CA ASP A 241 2.73 -7.95 -2.05
C ASP A 241 2.88 -7.55 -3.53
N THR A 242 2.15 -8.21 -4.43
CA THR A 242 2.25 -7.98 -5.89
C THR A 242 1.37 -6.85 -6.41
N HIS A 243 0.47 -6.31 -5.60
CA HIS A 243 -0.43 -5.25 -6.03
C HIS A 243 0.29 -3.99 -6.55
N PRO A 244 1.42 -3.54 -5.95
CA PRO A 244 2.18 -2.41 -6.46
C PRO A 244 3.28 -2.76 -7.47
N SER A 245 3.43 -4.00 -7.93
CA SER A 245 4.55 -4.45 -8.78
C SER A 245 4.79 -3.57 -10.02
N MET A 246 3.71 -3.00 -10.59
CA MET A 246 3.83 -2.10 -11.74
C MET A 246 4.61 -0.81 -11.44
N VAL A 247 4.95 -0.52 -10.19
CA VAL A 247 5.83 0.63 -9.84
C VAL A 247 7.21 0.49 -10.49
N ILE A 248 7.72 -0.73 -10.65
CA ILE A 248 9.02 -1.00 -11.26
C ILE A 248 9.04 -0.55 -12.73
N PRO A 249 8.19 -1.08 -13.63
CA PRO A 249 8.17 -0.60 -15.00
C PRO A 249 7.71 0.87 -15.13
N GLU A 250 6.89 1.38 -14.22
CA GLU A 250 6.50 2.79 -14.23
C GLU A 250 7.66 3.73 -13.88
N PHE A 251 8.47 3.42 -12.88
CA PHE A 251 9.70 4.17 -12.60
C PHE A 251 10.64 4.17 -13.81
N ILE A 252 10.87 3.01 -14.43
CA ILE A 252 11.72 2.91 -15.62
C ILE A 252 11.16 3.82 -16.74
N ARG A 253 9.84 3.81 -16.95
CA ARG A 253 9.18 4.66 -17.94
C ARG A 253 9.41 6.15 -17.64
N LEU A 254 9.21 6.56 -16.40
CA LEU A 254 9.38 7.96 -15.99
C LEU A 254 10.85 8.41 -16.07
N LEU A 255 11.79 7.59 -15.58
CA LEU A 255 13.23 7.90 -15.64
C LEU A 255 13.73 7.98 -17.09
N THR A 256 13.23 7.09 -17.97
CA THR A 256 13.61 7.16 -19.40
C THR A 256 13.00 8.38 -20.10
N ALA A 257 11.83 8.85 -19.68
CA ALA A 257 11.25 10.10 -20.17
C ALA A 257 12.06 11.34 -19.73
N GLU A 258 12.78 11.27 -18.61
CA GLU A 258 13.72 12.31 -18.14
C GLU A 258 15.12 12.20 -18.81
N GLY A 259 15.31 11.26 -19.76
CA GLY A 259 16.52 11.12 -20.53
C GLY A 259 17.55 10.11 -19.98
N ILE A 260 17.24 9.41 -18.89
CA ILE A 260 18.08 8.33 -18.34
C ILE A 260 17.98 7.11 -19.24
N SER A 261 19.09 6.44 -19.52
CA SER A 261 19.06 5.24 -20.36
C SER A 261 18.25 4.11 -19.71
N PHE A 262 17.65 3.23 -20.52
CA PHE A 262 16.86 2.11 -20.00
C PHE A 262 17.66 1.22 -19.05
N ASP A 263 18.92 0.96 -19.36
CA ASP A 263 19.76 0.08 -18.54
C ASP A 263 20.07 0.73 -17.18
N GLU A 264 20.46 2.00 -17.18
CA GLU A 264 20.68 2.76 -15.96
C GLU A 264 19.39 2.92 -15.13
N ALA A 265 18.25 3.25 -15.77
CA ALA A 265 16.97 3.33 -15.09
C ALA A 265 16.59 2.00 -14.42
N THR A 266 16.91 0.86 -15.06
CA THR A 266 16.68 -0.47 -14.49
C THR A 266 17.56 -0.72 -13.25
N GLU A 267 18.81 -0.29 -13.27
CA GLU A 267 19.73 -0.40 -12.12
C GLU A 267 19.26 0.49 -10.96
N ILE A 268 18.96 1.76 -11.22
CA ILE A 268 18.42 2.70 -10.23
C ILE A 268 17.17 2.11 -9.54
N VAL A 269 16.20 1.62 -10.32
CA VAL A 269 14.95 1.07 -9.79
C VAL A 269 15.21 -0.18 -8.95
N THR A 270 16.16 -1.03 -9.37
CA THR A 270 16.55 -2.22 -8.59
C THR A 270 17.14 -1.84 -7.23
N GLU A 271 17.90 -0.76 -7.13
CA GLU A 271 18.46 -0.26 -5.87
C GLU A 271 17.41 0.42 -4.97
N VAL A 272 16.39 1.02 -5.57
CA VAL A 272 15.32 1.74 -4.86
C VAL A 272 14.27 0.78 -4.29
N CYS A 273 13.90 -0.29 -5.01
CA CYS A 273 12.78 -1.16 -4.69
C CYS A 273 13.17 -2.37 -3.84
N ALA A 274 12.29 -2.73 -2.91
CA ALA A 274 12.31 -3.97 -2.15
C ALA A 274 10.91 -4.59 -2.15
N TYR A 275 10.82 -5.91 -2.13
CA TYR A 275 9.58 -6.66 -2.26
C TYR A 275 9.30 -7.52 -1.03
N THR A 276 8.08 -7.42 -0.50
CA THR A 276 7.56 -8.31 0.54
C THR A 276 6.56 -9.28 -0.05
N ASN A 277 6.83 -10.60 0.05
CA ASN A 277 5.90 -11.64 -0.31
C ASN A 277 5.07 -12.08 0.89
N HIS A 278 3.75 -12.22 0.72
CA HIS A 278 2.83 -12.63 1.78
C HIS A 278 2.23 -14.03 1.59
N THR A 279 2.32 -14.61 0.40
CA THR A 279 1.69 -15.90 0.10
C THR A 279 2.70 -17.00 -0.23
N ILE A 280 2.34 -18.24 0.13
CA ILE A 280 3.04 -19.46 -0.30
C ILE A 280 2.21 -20.25 -1.33
N LEU A 281 1.04 -19.77 -1.72
CA LEU A 281 0.17 -20.41 -2.68
C LEU A 281 0.51 -19.90 -4.08
N ALA A 282 1.02 -20.76 -4.95
CA ALA A 282 1.38 -20.39 -6.32
C ALA A 282 0.19 -19.82 -7.11
N GLU A 283 -1.04 -20.26 -6.80
CA GLU A 283 -2.27 -19.76 -7.40
C GLU A 283 -2.58 -18.31 -7.00
N ALA A 284 -2.14 -17.90 -5.82
CA ALA A 284 -2.37 -16.54 -5.29
C ALA A 284 -1.32 -15.52 -5.74
N LEU A 285 -0.23 -15.95 -6.40
CA LEU A 285 0.71 -15.05 -7.04
C LEU A 285 0.08 -14.50 -8.32
N GLU A 286 -0.13 -13.19 -8.38
CA GLU A 286 -0.84 -12.55 -9.48
C GLU A 286 -0.14 -12.75 -10.82
N LYS A 287 -0.92 -13.16 -11.82
CA LYS A 287 -0.50 -13.36 -13.21
C LYS A 287 -1.53 -12.73 -14.12
N TRP A 288 -1.17 -11.66 -14.79
CA TRP A 288 -2.09 -10.96 -15.69
C TRP A 288 -1.87 -11.38 -17.14
N PRO A 289 -2.94 -11.72 -17.89
CA PRO A 289 -2.83 -11.87 -19.35
C PRO A 289 -2.19 -10.61 -19.95
N LEU A 290 -1.20 -10.79 -20.81
CA LEU A 290 -0.52 -9.68 -21.49
C LEU A 290 -1.51 -8.79 -22.24
N ALA A 291 -2.56 -9.38 -22.83
CA ALA A 291 -3.64 -8.66 -23.50
C ALA A 291 -4.39 -7.70 -22.58
N TYR A 292 -4.52 -8.01 -21.26
CA TYR A 292 -5.15 -7.10 -20.30
C TYR A 292 -4.24 -5.90 -20.05
N LEU A 293 -2.94 -6.11 -19.91
CA LEU A 293 -1.98 -5.02 -19.76
C LEU A 293 -1.90 -4.15 -21.04
N GLU A 294 -1.96 -4.78 -22.23
CA GLU A 294 -2.04 -4.06 -23.52
C GLU A 294 -3.31 -3.17 -23.61
N LYS A 295 -4.42 -3.62 -23.00
CA LYS A 295 -5.68 -2.87 -22.96
C LYS A 295 -5.63 -1.71 -21.96
N VAL A 296 -5.10 -1.93 -20.75
CA VAL A 296 -5.15 -0.97 -19.64
C VAL A 296 -3.92 -0.05 -19.61
N VAL A 297 -2.71 -0.62 -19.74
CA VAL A 297 -1.43 0.07 -19.57
C VAL A 297 -0.48 -0.18 -20.73
N PRO A 298 -0.90 0.11 -21.99
CA PRO A 298 -0.09 -0.18 -23.18
C PRO A 298 1.30 0.45 -23.15
N GLN A 299 1.46 1.56 -22.41
CA GLN A 299 2.74 2.25 -22.23
C GLN A 299 3.77 1.46 -21.40
N LEU A 300 3.34 0.52 -20.54
CA LEU A 300 4.23 -0.32 -19.76
C LEU A 300 4.65 -1.61 -20.49
N VAL A 301 3.85 -2.07 -21.43
CA VAL A 301 4.06 -3.35 -22.11
C VAL A 301 5.41 -3.44 -22.82
N PRO A 302 5.89 -2.44 -23.58
CA PRO A 302 7.22 -2.48 -24.17
C PRO A 302 8.34 -2.59 -23.14
N ILE A 303 8.18 -1.95 -21.97
CA ILE A 303 9.14 -2.01 -20.87
C ILE A 303 9.16 -3.42 -20.27
N ILE A 304 7.99 -3.97 -19.95
CA ILE A 304 7.86 -5.33 -19.40
C ILE A 304 8.47 -6.37 -20.36
N LYS A 305 8.19 -6.26 -21.66
CA LYS A 305 8.77 -7.14 -22.68
C LYS A 305 10.30 -7.03 -22.72
N LYS A 306 10.85 -5.83 -22.60
CA LYS A 306 12.30 -5.62 -22.58
C LYS A 306 12.94 -6.13 -21.30
N LEU A 307 12.26 -6.00 -20.15
CA LEU A 307 12.70 -6.60 -18.88
C LEU A 307 12.72 -8.14 -18.97
N ASP A 308 11.68 -8.76 -19.55
CA ASP A 308 11.62 -10.20 -19.80
C ASP A 308 12.72 -10.67 -20.76
N GLU A 309 12.98 -9.91 -21.82
CA GLU A 309 14.09 -10.21 -22.76
C GLU A 309 15.45 -10.23 -22.03
N LYS A 310 15.73 -9.26 -21.14
CA LYS A 310 16.96 -9.25 -20.33
C LYS A 310 17.06 -10.52 -19.47
N VAL A 311 15.94 -10.93 -18.84
CA VAL A 311 15.88 -12.17 -18.05
C VAL A 311 16.17 -13.41 -18.90
N ARG A 312 15.52 -13.55 -20.06
CA ARG A 312 15.73 -14.68 -21.01
C ARG A 312 17.15 -14.75 -21.55
N ASN A 313 17.77 -13.61 -21.78
CA ASN A 313 19.17 -13.56 -22.23
C ASN A 313 20.14 -14.03 -21.17
N ARG A 314 19.83 -13.73 -19.89
CA ARG A 314 20.69 -14.09 -18.76
C ARG A 314 20.45 -15.50 -18.22
N TYR A 315 19.19 -15.96 -18.20
CA TYR A 315 18.79 -17.25 -17.63
C TYR A 315 18.06 -18.09 -18.67
N LYS A 316 18.34 -19.41 -18.67
CA LYS A 316 17.71 -20.38 -19.59
C LYS A 316 16.65 -21.25 -18.90
N ASP A 317 16.17 -20.81 -17.76
CA ASP A 317 15.13 -21.44 -16.95
C ASP A 317 13.80 -20.71 -17.16
N GLU A 318 12.85 -21.36 -17.83
CA GLU A 318 11.53 -20.76 -18.12
C GLU A 318 10.72 -20.45 -16.86
N SER A 319 11.00 -21.12 -15.73
CA SER A 319 10.28 -20.94 -14.48
C SER A 319 10.53 -19.56 -13.83
N VAL A 320 11.56 -18.83 -14.27
CA VAL A 320 11.88 -17.48 -13.77
C VAL A 320 11.55 -16.37 -14.77
N TYR A 321 10.97 -16.70 -15.93
CA TYR A 321 10.60 -15.68 -16.91
C TYR A 321 9.45 -14.83 -16.42
N ILE A 322 9.47 -13.56 -16.79
CA ILE A 322 8.40 -12.61 -16.44
C ILE A 322 7.13 -12.92 -17.23
N ILE A 323 7.27 -13.20 -18.54
CA ILE A 323 6.15 -13.56 -19.41
C ILE A 323 6.23 -15.07 -19.67
N ASP A 324 5.20 -15.80 -19.27
CA ASP A 324 5.14 -17.25 -19.48
C ASP A 324 4.72 -17.61 -20.92
N LYS A 325 4.74 -18.93 -21.23
CA LYS A 325 4.33 -19.46 -22.53
C LYS A 325 2.86 -19.17 -22.88
N ASP A 326 2.02 -18.98 -21.87
CA ASP A 326 0.60 -18.69 -22.02
C ASP A 326 0.34 -17.17 -22.11
N GLN A 327 1.40 -16.39 -22.35
CA GLN A 327 1.35 -14.92 -22.44
C GLN A 327 0.75 -14.26 -21.18
N ARG A 328 1.10 -14.77 -20.01
CA ARG A 328 0.75 -14.14 -18.72
C ARG A 328 2.00 -13.53 -18.10
N VAL A 329 1.83 -12.33 -17.59
CA VAL A 329 2.88 -11.58 -16.88
C VAL A 329 2.82 -11.93 -15.40
N HIS A 330 3.90 -12.49 -14.88
CA HIS A 330 4.06 -12.84 -13.47
C HIS A 330 4.55 -11.60 -12.70
N MET A 331 3.69 -11.03 -11.88
CA MET A 331 3.98 -9.78 -11.17
C MET A 331 5.13 -9.96 -10.16
N ALA A 332 5.10 -11.03 -9.36
CA ALA A 332 6.18 -11.34 -8.43
C ALA A 332 7.55 -11.54 -9.11
N HIS A 333 7.58 -12.03 -10.35
CA HIS A 333 8.83 -12.22 -11.08
C HIS A 333 9.48 -10.87 -11.43
N ILE A 334 8.67 -9.84 -11.75
CA ILE A 334 9.17 -8.47 -11.94
C ILE A 334 9.83 -8.00 -10.64
N ASP A 335 9.14 -8.16 -9.51
CA ASP A 335 9.62 -7.69 -8.21
C ASP A 335 10.91 -8.38 -7.80
N ILE A 336 11.01 -9.70 -7.97
CA ILE A 336 12.19 -10.47 -7.56
C ILE A 336 13.41 -10.12 -8.43
N HIS A 337 13.23 -10.00 -9.75
CA HIS A 337 14.35 -9.66 -10.64
C HIS A 337 14.85 -8.24 -10.40
N TYR A 338 13.94 -7.28 -10.21
CA TYR A 338 14.23 -5.84 -10.24
C TYR A 338 14.00 -5.14 -8.90
N SER A 339 14.24 -5.84 -7.79
CA SER A 339 14.42 -5.28 -6.45
C SER A 339 15.73 -5.76 -5.83
N HIS A 340 16.23 -5.06 -4.83
CA HIS A 340 17.46 -5.45 -4.12
C HIS A 340 17.19 -6.43 -2.97
N SER A 341 15.94 -6.56 -2.50
CA SER A 341 15.59 -7.39 -1.35
C SER A 341 14.21 -8.02 -1.55
N VAL A 342 14.10 -9.29 -1.18
CA VAL A 342 12.87 -10.08 -1.16
C VAL A 342 12.71 -10.67 0.22
N ASN A 343 11.64 -10.34 0.95
CA ASN A 343 11.42 -10.92 2.26
C ASN A 343 10.11 -11.71 2.35
N GLY A 344 10.19 -12.82 3.08
CA GLY A 344 9.02 -13.46 3.66
C GLY A 344 8.62 -12.82 4.97
N VAL A 345 7.45 -13.18 5.51
CA VAL A 345 6.82 -12.52 6.66
C VAL A 345 6.81 -13.35 7.95
N ALA A 346 7.42 -14.51 7.93
CA ALA A 346 7.71 -15.36 9.08
C ALA A 346 8.88 -16.29 8.74
N TYR A 347 9.60 -16.82 9.74
CA TYR A 347 10.73 -17.69 9.49
C TYR A 347 10.34 -18.91 8.63
N LEU A 348 9.33 -19.67 9.05
CA LEU A 348 8.85 -20.83 8.30
C LEU A 348 8.37 -20.45 6.89
N HIS A 349 7.65 -19.35 6.74
CA HIS A 349 7.22 -18.83 5.45
C HIS A 349 8.42 -18.56 4.53
N THR A 350 9.44 -17.90 5.04
CA THR A 350 10.66 -17.58 4.28
C THR A 350 11.41 -18.84 3.85
N GLU A 351 11.52 -19.84 4.72
CA GLU A 351 12.15 -21.13 4.35
C GLU A 351 11.34 -21.86 3.28
N ILE A 352 10.00 -21.87 3.37
CA ILE A 352 9.15 -22.44 2.31
C ILE A 352 9.38 -21.73 0.95
N LEU A 353 9.49 -20.40 0.96
CA LEU A 353 9.79 -19.64 -0.26
C LEU A 353 11.14 -20.08 -0.87
N LYS A 354 12.17 -20.24 -0.04
CA LYS A 354 13.52 -20.66 -0.48
C LYS A 354 13.56 -22.12 -0.94
N ASP A 355 12.87 -23.01 -0.23
CA ASP A 355 12.97 -24.47 -0.44
C ASP A 355 12.04 -24.96 -1.56
N SER A 356 10.88 -24.30 -1.78
CA SER A 356 9.87 -24.74 -2.74
C SER A 356 9.41 -23.64 -3.68
N GLU A 357 8.60 -22.68 -3.21
CA GLU A 357 7.80 -21.80 -4.05
C GLU A 357 8.62 -20.87 -4.95
N LEU A 358 9.70 -20.32 -4.43
CA LEU A 358 10.62 -19.42 -5.15
C LEU A 358 12.05 -19.99 -5.19
N ASN A 359 12.20 -21.31 -5.05
CA ASN A 359 13.51 -21.98 -5.03
C ASN A 359 14.37 -21.65 -6.25
N ASN A 360 13.76 -21.55 -7.43
CA ASN A 360 14.50 -21.22 -8.66
C ASN A 360 15.07 -19.81 -8.61
N PHE A 361 14.34 -18.86 -8.01
CA PHE A 361 14.84 -17.51 -7.75
C PHE A 361 15.88 -17.48 -6.65
N TYR A 362 15.68 -18.26 -5.58
CA TYR A 362 16.66 -18.33 -4.49
C TYR A 362 18.01 -18.86 -4.97
N LYS A 363 18.03 -19.81 -5.90
CA LYS A 363 19.27 -20.31 -6.54
C LYS A 363 20.01 -19.23 -7.34
N ILE A 364 19.27 -18.25 -7.89
CA ILE A 364 19.82 -17.17 -8.71
C ILE A 364 20.27 -15.99 -7.82
N TYR A 365 19.47 -15.65 -6.78
CA TYR A 365 19.64 -14.46 -5.93
C TYR A 365 19.59 -14.82 -4.45
N PRO A 366 20.44 -15.72 -3.93
CA PRO A 366 20.36 -16.12 -2.53
C PRO A 366 20.51 -14.94 -1.56
N GLU A 367 21.26 -13.91 -1.95
CA GLU A 367 21.52 -12.70 -1.16
C GLU A 367 20.31 -11.79 -1.00
N LYS A 368 19.32 -11.85 -1.91
CA LYS A 368 18.10 -11.04 -1.83
C LYS A 368 17.12 -11.56 -0.79
N PHE A 369 17.10 -12.89 -0.54
CA PHE A 369 16.07 -13.53 0.29
C PHE A 369 16.37 -13.41 1.78
N ASN A 370 15.44 -12.84 2.52
CA ASN A 370 15.56 -12.66 3.95
C ASN A 370 14.20 -12.76 4.65
N ASN A 371 14.21 -12.91 5.97
CA ASN A 371 13.00 -12.97 6.79
C ASN A 371 12.78 -11.66 7.56
N LYS A 372 11.54 -11.17 7.51
CA LYS A 372 11.04 -10.08 8.36
C LYS A 372 9.73 -10.56 8.99
N THR A 373 9.83 -11.19 10.17
CA THR A 373 8.66 -11.69 10.89
C THR A 373 7.68 -10.56 11.18
N ASN A 374 6.40 -10.79 10.83
CA ASN A 374 5.34 -9.85 11.12
C ASN A 374 5.26 -9.56 12.63
N GLY A 375 4.96 -8.32 12.95
CA GLY A 375 4.74 -7.84 14.30
C GLY A 375 3.46 -7.02 14.40
N ILE A 376 3.22 -6.49 15.58
CA ILE A 376 2.07 -5.60 15.87
C ILE A 376 2.56 -4.39 16.65
N THR A 377 1.77 -3.33 16.61
CA THR A 377 1.96 -2.17 17.50
C THR A 377 1.47 -2.51 18.89
N PHE A 378 2.40 -2.74 19.84
CA PHE A 378 2.07 -3.17 21.21
C PHE A 378 1.20 -2.17 21.97
N ARG A 379 1.30 -0.87 21.72
CA ARG A 379 0.44 0.12 22.37
C ARG A 379 -1.03 -0.16 22.06
N ARG A 380 -1.39 -0.35 20.79
CA ARG A 380 -2.77 -0.62 20.36
C ARG A 380 -3.23 -2.01 20.84
N TRP A 381 -2.41 -3.03 20.63
CA TRP A 381 -2.82 -4.43 20.76
C TRP A 381 -2.57 -5.05 22.12
N LEU A 382 -1.84 -4.40 23.01
CA LEU A 382 -1.54 -4.92 24.33
C LEU A 382 -1.71 -3.85 25.42
N LEU A 383 -0.98 -2.75 25.36
CA LEU A 383 -0.99 -1.74 26.41
C LEU A 383 -2.38 -1.12 26.61
N HIS A 384 -3.08 -0.78 25.52
CA HIS A 384 -4.40 -0.16 25.61
C HIS A 384 -5.50 -1.17 25.93
N CYS A 385 -5.53 -2.33 25.30
CA CYS A 385 -6.56 -3.34 25.55
C CYS A 385 -6.32 -4.23 26.79
N ASN A 386 -5.11 -4.31 27.28
CA ASN A 386 -4.79 -5.09 28.51
C ASN A 386 -3.57 -4.51 29.26
N CYS A 387 -3.72 -3.32 29.81
CA CYS A 387 -2.65 -2.62 30.51
C CYS A 387 -2.12 -3.41 31.74
N LEU A 388 -2.97 -4.15 32.45
CA LEU A 388 -2.56 -4.97 33.59
C LEU A 388 -1.61 -6.10 33.20
N LEU A 389 -1.87 -6.77 32.07
CA LEU A 389 -0.97 -7.80 31.57
C LEU A 389 0.38 -7.22 31.12
N TYR A 390 0.35 -6.07 30.45
CA TYR A 390 1.56 -5.40 29.97
C TYR A 390 2.45 -4.91 31.12
N THR A 391 1.83 -4.37 32.17
CA THR A 391 2.55 -3.83 33.35
C THR A 391 2.89 -4.87 34.42
N SER A 392 2.35 -6.09 34.28
CA SER A 392 2.66 -7.17 35.25
C SER A 392 4.07 -7.72 35.02
N PRO A 393 4.85 -7.94 36.08
CA PRO A 393 6.18 -8.57 35.96
C PRO A 393 6.07 -9.95 35.31
N SER A 394 6.80 -10.17 34.24
CA SER A 394 6.91 -11.49 33.64
C SER A 394 7.71 -12.43 34.56
N PRO A 395 7.39 -13.74 34.62
CA PRO A 395 8.26 -14.71 35.32
C PRO A 395 9.70 -14.72 34.79
N ARG A 396 9.95 -14.17 33.59
CA ARG A 396 11.31 -14.03 33.03
C ARG A 396 12.06 -12.81 33.55
N ASP A 397 11.36 -11.87 34.19
CA ASP A 397 11.96 -10.65 34.75
C ASP A 397 12.39 -10.82 36.22
N ARG A 398 12.32 -12.06 36.74
CA ARG A 398 12.69 -12.43 38.09
C ARG A 398 14.02 -13.19 38.14
#